data_19ecd9e816e5e8a6e0ece9d712bde391
#
_entry.id   19ecd9e816e5e8a6e0ece9d712bde391
#
_cell.length_a   1.000
_cell.length_b   1.000
_cell.length_c   1.000
_cell.angle_alpha   90.00
_cell.angle_beta   90.00
_cell.angle_gamma   90.00
#
_symmetry.space_group_name_H-M   'P 1'
#
loop_
_entity.id
_entity.type
_entity.pdbx_description
1 polymer ?
#
loop_
_entity_poly.entity_id
_entity_poly.type
_entity_poly.pdbx_seq_one_letter_code
_entity_poly.pdbx_strand_id
1 'polypeptide(L)'
;GFTYAGAREPALADVSLSVPAGQCVVLTGGSGCGKTTLTRLANGLIPVSYDGELAGSVRIAGKDAGSWEMDALCRRVGSVFQNPRSQFFNLDTTSEVAFGCENLGLSRAEMHRRVDGAFALLGIEHLRDRDIRALSGGQRQMVAIASVCAMGPDVFVLDEPTASLDVGAMLQLAEAVARLKAAGKTVLVAEHRLWWLAGI
;
A
#
# COMPACT_ATOMS: atom_id res chain seq x y z
N GLY A 1 0.30 -20.20 -8.63
CA GLY A 1 -0.43 -20.62 -7.43
C GLY A 1 0.37 -20.43 -6.15
N PHE A 2 -0.32 -20.44 -5.00
CA PHE A 2 0.33 -20.38 -3.69
C PHE A 2 -0.48 -21.16 -2.64
N THR A 3 0.22 -22.00 -1.85
CA THR A 3 -0.36 -22.77 -0.74
C THR A 3 0.39 -22.43 0.54
N TYR A 4 -0.32 -21.93 1.57
CA TYR A 4 0.29 -21.64 2.89
C TYR A 4 0.77 -22.91 3.56
N ALA A 5 1.85 -22.84 4.33
CA ALA A 5 2.33 -23.94 5.13
C ALA A 5 1.23 -24.49 6.04
N GLY A 6 1.02 -25.83 6.00
CA GLY A 6 -0.03 -26.51 6.76
C GLY A 6 -1.46 -26.40 6.18
N ALA A 7 -1.69 -25.62 5.12
CA ALA A 7 -2.97 -25.64 4.41
C ALA A 7 -3.12 -26.87 3.52
N ARG A 8 -4.36 -27.36 3.39
CA ARG A 8 -4.68 -28.50 2.50
C ARG A 8 -4.99 -28.05 1.07
N GLU A 9 -5.46 -26.82 0.92
CA GLU A 9 -5.89 -26.27 -0.36
C GLU A 9 -5.07 -25.02 -0.70
N PRO A 10 -4.83 -24.75 -1.99
CA PRO A 10 -4.14 -23.55 -2.42
C PRO A 10 -4.99 -22.31 -2.15
N ALA A 11 -4.37 -21.27 -1.60
CA ALA A 11 -4.98 -19.95 -1.48
C ALA A 11 -5.08 -19.24 -2.85
N LEU A 12 -4.20 -19.62 -3.78
CA LEU A 12 -4.23 -19.18 -5.18
C LEU A 12 -3.94 -20.38 -6.09
N ALA A 13 -4.82 -20.64 -7.07
CA ALA A 13 -4.64 -21.66 -8.09
C ALA A 13 -4.74 -21.03 -9.49
N ASP A 14 -3.77 -21.33 -10.34
CA ASP A 14 -3.72 -20.92 -11.77
C ASP A 14 -4.00 -19.42 -12.03
N VAL A 15 -3.50 -18.55 -11.15
CA VAL A 15 -3.63 -17.11 -11.32
C VAL A 15 -2.46 -16.58 -12.16
N SER A 16 -2.76 -15.93 -13.27
CA SER A 16 -1.82 -15.15 -14.07
C SER A 16 -2.33 -13.73 -14.17
N LEU A 17 -1.53 -12.78 -13.68
CA LEU A 17 -1.88 -11.36 -13.63
C LEU A 17 -0.68 -10.53 -14.06
N SER A 18 -0.93 -9.53 -14.91
CA SER A 18 0.04 -8.50 -15.24
C SER A 18 -0.54 -7.12 -14.93
N VAL A 19 0.23 -6.31 -14.20
CA VAL A 19 -0.14 -4.93 -13.84
C VAL A 19 0.82 -3.99 -14.55
N PRO A 20 0.40 -3.34 -15.65
CA PRO A 20 1.25 -2.39 -16.35
C PRO A 20 1.58 -1.16 -15.50
N ALA A 21 2.77 -0.58 -15.73
CA ALA A 21 3.19 0.62 -15.03
C ALA A 21 2.20 1.78 -15.25
N GLY A 22 1.93 2.55 -14.18
CA GLY A 22 1.03 3.70 -14.22
C GLY A 22 -0.47 3.36 -14.21
N GLN A 23 -0.83 2.07 -14.13
CA GLN A 23 -2.24 1.66 -14.05
C GLN A 23 -2.72 1.48 -12.61
N CYS A 24 -4.01 1.69 -12.42
CA CYS A 24 -4.73 1.27 -11.23
C CYS A 24 -5.48 -0.03 -11.55
N VAL A 25 -5.13 -1.11 -10.85
CA VAL A 25 -5.76 -2.43 -11.01
C VAL A 25 -6.47 -2.80 -9.73
N VAL A 26 -7.71 -3.25 -9.84
CA VAL A 26 -8.54 -3.63 -8.70
C VAL A 26 -8.75 -5.13 -8.67
N LEU A 27 -8.38 -5.74 -7.55
CA LEU A 27 -8.68 -7.13 -7.22
C LEU A 27 -9.99 -7.17 -6.44
N THR A 28 -11.01 -7.77 -6.99
CA THR A 28 -12.31 -7.91 -6.34
C THR A 28 -12.73 -9.37 -6.20
N GLY A 29 -13.59 -9.64 -5.26
CA GLY A 29 -14.11 -10.99 -4.98
C GLY A 29 -14.53 -11.15 -3.53
N GLY A 30 -15.14 -12.28 -3.20
CA GLY A 30 -15.60 -12.60 -1.84
C GLY A 30 -14.46 -12.64 -0.80
N SER A 31 -14.82 -12.68 0.48
CA SER A 31 -13.84 -12.90 1.55
C SER A 31 -13.18 -14.28 1.38
N GLY A 32 -11.87 -14.35 1.60
CA GLY A 32 -11.11 -15.59 1.49
C GLY A 32 -10.75 -16.02 0.05
N CYS A 33 -11.12 -15.27 -1.01
CA CYS A 33 -10.81 -15.66 -2.40
C CYS A 33 -9.35 -15.41 -2.82
N GLY A 34 -8.44 -15.07 -1.92
CA GLY A 34 -7.01 -14.95 -2.21
C GLY A 34 -6.51 -13.54 -2.50
N LYS A 35 -7.32 -12.46 -2.42
CA LYS A 35 -6.88 -11.07 -2.67
C LYS A 35 -5.67 -10.67 -1.80
N THR A 36 -5.78 -10.88 -0.50
CA THR A 36 -4.67 -10.58 0.44
C THR A 36 -3.44 -11.45 0.16
N THR A 37 -3.60 -12.66 -0.34
CA THR A 37 -2.46 -13.49 -0.76
C THR A 37 -1.76 -12.89 -1.98
N LEU A 38 -2.53 -12.38 -2.96
CA LEU A 38 -1.95 -11.65 -4.11
C LEU A 38 -1.23 -10.37 -3.68
N THR A 39 -1.83 -9.59 -2.75
CA THR A 39 -1.16 -8.38 -2.25
C THR A 39 0.13 -8.71 -1.49
N ARG A 40 0.17 -9.80 -0.71
CA ARG A 40 1.37 -10.29 -0.01
C ARG A 40 2.46 -10.79 -0.96
N LEU A 41 2.10 -11.36 -2.10
CA LEU A 41 3.07 -11.70 -3.15
C LEU A 41 3.61 -10.43 -3.83
N ALA A 42 2.75 -9.45 -4.11
CA ALA A 42 3.15 -8.21 -4.76
C ALA A 42 4.05 -7.31 -3.90
N ASN A 43 3.95 -7.38 -2.57
CA ASN A 43 4.78 -6.60 -1.65
C ASN A 43 5.94 -7.38 -1.01
N GLY A 44 6.14 -8.64 -1.41
CA GLY A 44 7.24 -9.48 -0.95
C GLY A 44 7.09 -10.06 0.46
N LEU A 45 5.95 -9.89 1.12
CA LEU A 45 5.69 -10.54 2.42
C LEU A 45 5.61 -12.05 2.29
N ILE A 46 5.26 -12.56 1.12
CA ILE A 46 5.43 -13.97 0.76
C ILE A 46 6.70 -14.06 -0.12
N PRO A 47 7.68 -14.91 0.20
CA PRO A 47 7.70 -15.91 1.28
C PRO A 47 8.32 -15.41 2.60
N VAL A 48 8.76 -14.17 2.72
CA VAL A 48 9.60 -13.68 3.84
C VAL A 48 8.91 -13.80 5.21
N SER A 49 7.62 -13.44 5.28
CA SER A 49 6.85 -13.44 6.53
C SER A 49 5.76 -14.51 6.58
N TYR A 50 5.49 -15.15 5.46
CA TYR A 50 4.46 -16.17 5.32
C TYR A 50 5.02 -17.34 4.56
N ASP A 51 5.23 -18.46 5.24
CA ASP A 51 5.74 -19.70 4.66
C ASP A 51 4.69 -20.40 3.79
N GLY A 52 5.15 -21.07 2.73
CA GLY A 52 4.30 -21.82 1.84
C GLY A 52 5.00 -22.23 0.54
N GLU A 53 4.25 -22.86 -0.33
CA GLU A 53 4.72 -23.32 -1.64
C GLU A 53 4.22 -22.39 -2.74
N LEU A 54 5.14 -21.75 -3.46
CA LEU A 54 4.86 -20.92 -4.62
C LEU A 54 5.03 -21.73 -5.90
N ALA A 55 3.94 -21.94 -6.64
CA ALA A 55 3.96 -22.52 -7.98
C ALA A 55 3.90 -21.40 -9.02
N GLY A 56 4.92 -21.30 -9.85
CA GLY A 56 5.09 -20.22 -10.82
C GLY A 56 6.10 -19.16 -10.37
N SER A 57 5.93 -17.91 -10.85
CA SER A 57 6.85 -16.81 -10.53
C SER A 57 6.12 -15.50 -10.27
N VAL A 58 6.71 -14.65 -9.45
CA VAL A 58 6.27 -13.27 -9.21
C VAL A 58 7.39 -12.34 -9.65
N ARG A 59 7.05 -11.36 -10.49
CA ARG A 59 8.02 -10.36 -10.96
C ARG A 59 7.57 -8.96 -10.58
N ILE A 60 8.50 -8.16 -10.04
CA ILE A 60 8.29 -6.77 -9.68
C ILE A 60 9.33 -5.95 -10.42
N ALA A 61 8.88 -4.98 -11.20
CA ALA A 61 9.74 -4.18 -12.08
C ALA A 61 10.66 -5.04 -12.98
N GLY A 62 10.12 -6.14 -13.52
CA GLY A 62 10.82 -7.07 -14.41
C GLY A 62 11.78 -8.06 -13.73
N LYS A 63 12.05 -7.92 -12.45
CA LYS A 63 12.95 -8.77 -11.65
C LYS A 63 12.13 -9.73 -10.79
N ASP A 64 12.61 -10.98 -10.61
CA ASP A 64 11.96 -11.97 -9.74
C ASP A 64 11.84 -11.45 -8.30
N ALA A 65 10.67 -11.60 -7.69
CA ALA A 65 10.38 -11.06 -6.35
C ALA A 65 11.31 -11.67 -5.28
N GLY A 66 11.62 -12.94 -5.38
CA GLY A 66 12.52 -13.63 -4.45
C GLY A 66 13.99 -13.21 -4.56
N SER A 67 14.37 -12.46 -5.60
CA SER A 67 15.72 -11.95 -5.81
C SER A 67 15.95 -10.53 -5.28
N TRP A 68 14.91 -9.88 -4.71
CA TRP A 68 15.02 -8.57 -4.10
C TRP A 68 15.48 -8.67 -2.65
N GLU A 69 16.45 -7.85 -2.29
CA GLU A 69 16.66 -7.53 -0.87
C GLU A 69 15.47 -6.71 -0.36
N MET A 70 15.04 -6.94 0.87
CA MET A 70 13.79 -6.34 1.41
C MET A 70 13.81 -4.81 1.39
N ASP A 71 14.93 -4.18 1.74
CA ASP A 71 15.09 -2.72 1.70
C ASP A 71 14.95 -2.16 0.29
N ALA A 72 15.52 -2.84 -0.71
CA ALA A 72 15.41 -2.47 -2.12
C ALA A 72 13.98 -2.66 -2.63
N LEU A 73 13.27 -3.70 -2.18
CA LEU A 73 11.88 -3.94 -2.52
C LEU A 73 10.96 -2.87 -1.90
N CYS A 74 11.15 -2.51 -0.63
CA CYS A 74 10.39 -1.47 0.06
C CYS A 74 10.54 -0.08 -0.59
N ARG A 75 11.65 0.18 -1.29
CA ARG A 75 11.83 1.39 -2.11
C ARG A 75 10.98 1.38 -3.38
N ARG A 76 10.57 0.22 -3.87
CA ARG A 76 9.77 0.03 -5.10
C ARG A 76 8.29 -0.17 -4.84
N VAL A 77 7.97 -0.90 -3.77
CA VAL A 77 6.59 -1.27 -3.44
C VAL A 77 6.26 -0.78 -2.03
N GLY A 78 5.30 0.12 -1.96
CA GLY A 78 4.74 0.59 -0.71
C GLY A 78 3.39 -0.05 -0.44
N SER A 79 3.15 -0.47 0.81
CA SER A 79 1.91 -1.15 1.19
C SER A 79 1.14 -0.38 2.24
N VAL A 80 -0.17 -0.33 2.06
CA VAL A 80 -1.12 0.15 3.06
C VAL A 80 -2.05 -1.01 3.41
N PHE A 81 -2.04 -1.42 4.67
CA PHE A 81 -2.80 -2.58 5.15
C PHE A 81 -4.22 -2.18 5.57
N GLN A 82 -5.09 -3.18 5.68
CA GLN A 82 -6.50 -3.04 6.04
C GLN A 82 -6.72 -2.25 7.35
N ASN A 83 -5.84 -2.43 8.33
CA ASN A 83 -5.90 -1.68 9.60
C ASN A 83 -4.72 -0.71 9.70
N PRO A 84 -4.90 0.58 9.43
CA PRO A 84 -3.82 1.56 9.50
C PRO A 84 -3.23 1.71 10.91
N ARG A 85 -4.00 1.40 11.96
CA ARG A 85 -3.51 1.49 13.36
C ARG A 85 -2.34 0.54 13.64
N SER A 86 -2.27 -0.59 12.95
CA SER A 86 -1.17 -1.55 13.11
C SER A 86 0.12 -1.11 12.40
N GLN A 87 0.07 -0.04 11.62
CA GLN A 87 1.22 0.48 10.87
C GLN A 87 1.92 1.65 11.56
N PHE A 88 1.26 2.32 12.53
CA PHE A 88 1.80 3.53 13.15
C PHE A 88 2.78 3.22 14.28
N PHE A 89 3.92 3.89 14.22
CA PHE A 89 5.02 3.80 15.19
C PHE A 89 5.17 5.09 16.00
N ASN A 90 4.71 6.23 15.48
CA ASN A 90 4.85 7.54 16.08
C ASN A 90 3.54 8.05 16.68
N LEU A 91 3.62 9.11 17.50
CA LEU A 91 2.47 9.72 18.14
C LEU A 91 1.85 10.84 17.31
N ASP A 92 2.65 11.51 16.50
CA ASP A 92 2.21 12.61 15.63
C ASP A 92 2.35 12.25 14.15
N THR A 93 1.56 12.91 13.34
CA THR A 93 1.44 12.64 11.91
C THR A 93 2.69 12.96 11.12
N THR A 94 3.40 14.03 11.46
CA THR A 94 4.59 14.47 10.72
C THR A 94 5.75 13.51 10.94
N SER A 95 5.99 13.11 12.18
CA SER A 95 6.98 12.07 12.52
C SER A 95 6.63 10.73 11.88
N GLU A 96 5.34 10.37 11.85
CA GLU A 96 4.90 9.13 11.21
C GLU A 96 5.17 9.14 9.70
N VAL A 97 4.87 10.24 9.02
CA VAL A 97 5.14 10.35 7.57
C VAL A 97 6.65 10.38 7.29
N ALA A 98 7.47 10.91 8.20
CA ALA A 98 8.93 10.92 8.07
C ALA A 98 9.57 9.55 8.34
N PHE A 99 8.94 8.69 9.15
CA PHE A 99 9.53 7.45 9.67
C PHE A 99 10.10 6.52 8.58
N GLY A 100 9.36 6.31 7.50
CA GLY A 100 9.85 5.51 6.38
C GLY A 100 11.09 6.13 5.70
N CYS A 101 11.15 7.46 5.61
CA CYS A 101 12.28 8.19 5.05
C CYS A 101 13.52 8.08 5.94
N GLU A 102 13.34 8.08 7.27
CA GLU A 102 14.42 7.86 8.24
C GLU A 102 15.02 6.46 8.09
N ASN A 103 14.17 5.44 8.02
CA ASN A 103 14.59 4.05 7.80
C ASN A 103 15.33 3.85 6.47
N LEU A 104 14.99 4.65 5.44
CA LEU A 104 15.70 4.65 4.16
C LEU A 104 17.04 5.41 4.20
N GLY A 105 17.39 6.04 5.33
CA GLY A 105 18.63 6.79 5.50
C GLY A 105 18.69 8.08 4.69
N LEU A 106 17.55 8.71 4.40
CA LEU A 106 17.52 9.95 3.63
C LEU A 106 18.10 11.12 4.42
N SER A 107 18.72 12.07 3.71
CA SER A 107 19.17 13.31 4.35
C SER A 107 17.98 14.10 4.90
N ARG A 108 18.22 14.92 5.94
CA ARG A 108 17.18 15.76 6.55
C ARG A 108 16.46 16.65 5.53
N ALA A 109 17.21 17.26 4.62
CA ALA A 109 16.64 18.12 3.58
C ALA A 109 15.72 17.34 2.62
N GLU A 110 16.14 16.16 2.19
CA GLU A 110 15.35 15.31 1.31
C GLU A 110 14.11 14.76 2.04
N MET A 111 14.23 14.38 3.30
CA MET A 111 13.11 13.93 4.13
C MET A 111 12.05 15.03 4.28
N HIS A 112 12.43 16.26 4.64
CA HIS A 112 11.48 17.38 4.70
C HIS A 112 10.77 17.59 3.37
N ARG A 113 11.51 17.63 2.25
CA ARG A 113 10.93 17.79 0.92
C ARG A 113 9.90 16.68 0.60
N ARG A 114 10.20 15.43 0.93
CA ARG A 114 9.30 14.30 0.66
C ARG A 114 8.07 14.29 1.57
N VAL A 115 8.25 14.59 2.84
CA VAL A 115 7.15 14.75 3.80
C VAL A 115 6.20 15.86 3.34
N ASP A 116 6.74 17.04 2.99
CA ASP A 116 5.96 18.14 2.47
C ASP A 116 5.21 17.76 1.19
N GLY A 117 5.92 17.10 0.26
CA GLY A 117 5.33 16.62 -0.99
C GLY A 117 4.22 15.58 -0.78
N ALA A 118 4.35 14.69 0.20
CA ALA A 118 3.34 13.69 0.51
C ALA A 118 2.06 14.32 1.09
N PHE A 119 2.18 15.24 2.02
CA PHE A 119 1.03 15.99 2.55
C PHE A 119 0.31 16.77 1.46
N ALA A 120 1.04 17.49 0.61
CA ALA A 120 0.49 18.28 -0.49
C ALA A 120 -0.16 17.40 -1.57
N LEU A 121 0.51 16.28 -1.97
CA LEU A 121 -0.03 15.34 -2.96
C LEU A 121 -1.41 14.82 -2.55
N LEU A 122 -1.61 14.56 -1.27
CA LEU A 122 -2.86 14.01 -0.75
C LEU A 122 -3.85 15.09 -0.27
N GLY A 123 -3.44 16.38 -0.20
CA GLY A 123 -4.28 17.48 0.25
C GLY A 123 -4.63 17.41 1.75
N ILE A 124 -3.69 16.94 2.56
CA ILE A 124 -3.88 16.73 4.00
C ILE A 124 -2.93 17.59 4.87
N GLU A 125 -2.48 18.73 4.37
CA GLU A 125 -1.58 19.63 5.11
C GLU A 125 -2.15 20.08 6.47
N HIS A 126 -3.48 20.15 6.57
CA HIS A 126 -4.20 20.47 7.80
C HIS A 126 -4.06 19.40 8.90
N LEU A 127 -3.55 18.21 8.56
CA LEU A 127 -3.29 17.13 9.52
C LEU A 127 -1.87 17.13 10.07
N ARG A 128 -1.00 18.08 9.68
CA ARG A 128 0.37 18.16 10.20
C ARG A 128 0.39 18.35 11.72
N ASP A 129 1.37 17.73 12.35
CA ASP A 129 1.66 17.84 13.78
C ASP A 129 0.47 17.47 14.68
N ARG A 130 -0.49 16.68 14.16
CA ARG A 130 -1.64 16.20 14.92
C ARG A 130 -1.30 14.89 15.64
N ASP A 131 -1.87 14.72 16.84
CA ASP A 131 -1.85 13.44 17.53
C ASP A 131 -2.66 12.41 16.71
N ILE A 132 -2.01 11.31 16.33
CA ILE A 132 -2.62 10.24 15.52
C ILE A 132 -3.84 9.62 16.21
N ARG A 133 -3.84 9.57 17.54
CA ARG A 133 -4.96 9.02 18.32
C ARG A 133 -6.22 9.88 18.23
N ALA A 134 -6.05 11.18 18.00
CA ALA A 134 -7.15 12.14 17.85
C ALA A 134 -7.77 12.14 16.45
N LEU A 135 -7.17 11.45 15.47
CA LEU A 135 -7.63 11.42 14.09
C LEU A 135 -8.87 10.50 13.92
N SER A 136 -9.73 10.84 12.95
CA SER A 136 -10.77 9.93 12.44
C SER A 136 -10.17 8.73 11.71
N GLY A 137 -10.98 7.71 11.44
CA GLY A 137 -10.56 6.54 10.65
C GLY A 137 -10.01 6.93 9.27
N GLY A 138 -10.72 7.81 8.56
CA GLY A 138 -10.30 8.31 7.25
C GLY A 138 -9.01 9.13 7.31
N GLN A 139 -8.88 10.02 8.28
CA GLN A 139 -7.65 10.80 8.47
C GLN A 139 -6.45 9.89 8.75
N ARG A 140 -6.62 8.87 9.58
CA ARG A 140 -5.56 7.86 9.80
C ARG A 140 -5.18 7.14 8.51
N GLN A 141 -6.16 6.75 7.70
CA GLN A 141 -5.90 6.11 6.41
C GLN A 141 -5.09 7.02 5.48
N MET A 142 -5.45 8.31 5.41
CA MET A 142 -4.71 9.28 4.60
C MET A 142 -3.28 9.48 5.09
N VAL A 143 -3.05 9.49 6.42
CA VAL A 143 -1.70 9.57 6.99
C VAL A 143 -0.89 8.31 6.66
N ALA A 144 -1.50 7.11 6.74
CA ALA A 144 -0.81 5.87 6.35
C ALA A 144 -0.40 5.87 4.86
N ILE A 145 -1.25 6.40 3.98
CA ILE A 145 -0.89 6.58 2.57
C ILE A 145 0.22 7.62 2.41
N ALA A 146 0.17 8.73 3.17
CA ALA A 146 1.21 9.76 3.15
C ALA A 146 2.58 9.20 3.56
N SER A 147 2.63 8.36 4.61
CA SER A 147 3.86 7.71 5.06
C SER A 147 4.49 6.86 3.94
N VAL A 148 3.67 6.13 3.21
CA VAL A 148 4.12 5.36 2.04
C VAL A 148 4.53 6.29 0.89
N CYS A 149 3.77 7.35 0.61
CA CYS A 149 4.09 8.32 -0.45
C CYS A 149 5.45 8.99 -0.22
N ALA A 150 5.77 9.34 1.03
CA ALA A 150 7.04 9.98 1.38
C ALA A 150 8.25 9.10 1.07
N MET A 151 8.11 7.77 1.16
CA MET A 151 9.15 6.83 0.75
C MET A 151 9.40 6.87 -0.76
N GLY A 152 8.40 7.27 -1.56
CA GLY A 152 8.50 7.45 -3.01
C GLY A 152 8.45 6.18 -3.85
N PRO A 153 7.68 5.15 -3.49
CA PRO A 153 7.61 3.91 -4.26
C PRO A 153 7.02 4.13 -5.65
N ASP A 154 7.26 3.19 -6.56
CA ASP A 154 6.67 3.19 -7.90
C ASP A 154 5.33 2.43 -7.92
N VAL A 155 5.15 1.49 -7.00
CA VAL A 155 3.96 0.64 -6.88
C VAL A 155 3.34 0.81 -5.49
N PHE A 156 2.04 1.04 -5.45
CA PHE A 156 1.24 1.08 -4.23
C PHE A 156 0.35 -0.16 -4.17
N VAL A 157 0.38 -0.86 -3.05
CA VAL A 157 -0.48 -2.01 -2.76
C VAL A 157 -1.41 -1.62 -1.60
N LEU A 158 -2.70 -1.53 -1.87
CA LEU A 158 -3.73 -1.15 -0.91
C LEU A 158 -4.61 -2.36 -0.63
N ASP A 159 -4.58 -2.88 0.59
CA ASP A 159 -5.37 -4.06 0.99
C ASP A 159 -6.57 -3.62 1.82
N GLU A 160 -7.77 -3.72 1.25
CA GLU A 160 -9.06 -3.31 1.82
C GLU A 160 -9.03 -1.90 2.47
N PRO A 161 -8.55 -0.87 1.76
CA PRO A 161 -8.29 0.44 2.35
C PRO A 161 -9.57 1.16 2.82
N THR A 162 -10.75 0.68 2.44
CA THR A 162 -12.04 1.29 2.83
C THR A 162 -12.74 0.60 4.00
N ALA A 163 -12.16 -0.46 4.59
CA ALA A 163 -12.84 -1.31 5.57
C ALA A 163 -13.50 -0.56 6.75
N SER A 164 -12.88 0.55 7.19
CA SER A 164 -13.34 1.35 8.33
C SER A 164 -13.68 2.80 7.97
N LEU A 165 -13.95 3.10 6.68
CA LEU A 165 -14.20 4.44 6.20
C LEU A 165 -15.69 4.73 6.00
N ASP A 166 -16.10 5.95 6.32
CA ASP A 166 -17.37 6.51 5.88
C ASP A 166 -17.30 6.96 4.40
N VAL A 167 -18.43 7.36 3.84
CA VAL A 167 -18.52 7.77 2.42
C VAL A 167 -17.60 8.95 2.11
N GLY A 168 -17.53 9.94 3.00
CA GLY A 168 -16.68 11.11 2.80
C GLY A 168 -15.19 10.74 2.72
N ALA A 169 -14.75 9.90 3.65
CA ALA A 169 -13.37 9.40 3.67
C ALA A 169 -13.06 8.50 2.46
N MET A 170 -14.02 7.73 1.95
CA MET A 170 -13.84 6.95 0.72
C MET A 170 -13.65 7.85 -0.51
N LEU A 171 -14.38 8.96 -0.61
CA LEU A 171 -14.19 9.92 -1.70
C LEU A 171 -12.82 10.60 -1.63
N GLN A 172 -12.35 10.97 -0.43
CA GLN A 172 -10.99 11.48 -0.24
C GLN A 172 -9.93 10.45 -0.64
N LEU A 173 -10.15 9.17 -0.31
CA LEU A 173 -9.27 8.08 -0.75
C LEU A 173 -9.27 7.93 -2.28
N ALA A 174 -10.44 8.05 -2.92
CA ALA A 174 -10.55 8.04 -4.39
C ALA A 174 -9.71 9.13 -5.03
N GLU A 175 -9.80 10.36 -4.52
CA GLU A 175 -8.97 11.48 -4.99
C GLU A 175 -7.48 11.21 -4.78
N ALA A 176 -7.08 10.63 -3.62
CA ALA A 176 -5.70 10.27 -3.36
C ALA A 176 -5.18 9.25 -4.40
N VAL A 177 -5.94 8.19 -4.68
CA VAL A 177 -5.59 7.18 -5.69
C VAL A 177 -5.52 7.81 -7.08
N ALA A 178 -6.46 8.68 -7.44
CA ALA A 178 -6.43 9.40 -8.72
C ALA A 178 -5.18 10.27 -8.86
N ARG A 179 -4.77 10.97 -7.81
CA ARG A 179 -3.54 11.78 -7.79
C ARG A 179 -2.28 10.92 -7.92
N LEU A 180 -2.23 9.76 -7.25
CA LEU A 180 -1.13 8.80 -7.40
C LEU A 180 -1.01 8.31 -8.86
N LYS A 181 -2.14 7.93 -9.47
CA LYS A 181 -2.20 7.52 -10.88
C LYS A 181 -1.76 8.66 -11.80
N ALA A 182 -2.24 9.89 -11.59
CA ALA A 182 -1.82 11.06 -12.36
C ALA A 182 -0.33 11.37 -12.21
N ALA A 183 0.27 11.03 -11.06
CA ALA A 183 1.72 11.09 -10.82
C ALA A 183 2.50 9.92 -11.45
N GLY A 184 1.86 9.08 -12.27
CA GLY A 184 2.47 7.95 -12.97
C GLY A 184 2.74 6.72 -12.07
N LYS A 185 2.16 6.67 -10.87
CA LYS A 185 2.32 5.54 -9.95
C LYS A 185 1.41 4.39 -10.34
N THR A 186 1.87 3.17 -10.11
CA THR A 186 1.09 1.94 -10.28
C THR A 186 0.35 1.66 -8.98
N VAL A 187 -0.95 1.37 -9.05
CA VAL A 187 -1.75 1.10 -7.85
C VAL A 187 -2.45 -0.25 -7.99
N LEU A 188 -2.24 -1.13 -7.02
CA LEU A 188 -2.95 -2.40 -6.89
C LEU A 188 -3.85 -2.31 -5.66
N VAL A 189 -5.16 -2.40 -5.86
CA VAL A 189 -6.16 -2.29 -4.79
C VAL A 189 -6.88 -3.62 -4.64
N ALA A 190 -6.83 -4.23 -3.47
CA ALA A 190 -7.72 -5.32 -3.11
C ALA A 190 -8.95 -4.74 -2.40
N GLU A 191 -10.16 -4.90 -2.96
CA GLU A 191 -11.35 -4.22 -2.45
C GLU A 191 -12.64 -4.99 -2.74
N HIS A 192 -13.62 -4.85 -1.85
CA HIS A 192 -14.99 -5.35 -2.02
C HIS A 192 -15.96 -4.29 -2.52
N ARG A 193 -15.77 -3.03 -2.12
CA ARG A 193 -16.64 -1.89 -2.45
C ARG A 193 -16.05 -1.15 -3.65
N LEU A 194 -16.61 -1.32 -4.84
CA LEU A 194 -16.00 -0.79 -6.07
C LEU A 194 -16.47 0.61 -6.47
N TRP A 195 -17.59 1.09 -5.93
CA TRP A 195 -18.23 2.31 -6.38
C TRP A 195 -17.36 3.57 -6.22
N TRP A 196 -16.47 3.61 -5.20
CA TRP A 196 -15.59 4.74 -4.96
C TRP A 196 -14.42 4.82 -5.96
N LEU A 197 -14.15 3.75 -6.69
CA LEU A 197 -13.15 3.69 -7.75
C LEU A 197 -13.71 4.02 -9.14
N ALA A 198 -15.01 4.25 -9.23
CA ALA A 198 -15.66 4.62 -10.50
C ALA A 198 -15.12 5.98 -10.98
N GLY A 199 -14.39 5.98 -12.08
CA GLY A 199 -13.79 7.18 -12.66
C GLY A 199 -12.29 7.36 -12.41
N ILE A 200 -11.60 6.40 -11.75
CA ILE A 200 -10.15 6.40 -11.55
C ILE A 200 -9.39 5.69 -12.67
#